data_08bb752fe905ecd2831b066f02cd2f15
#
_entry.id   08bb752fe905ecd2831b066f02cd2f15
#
_cell.length_a   1.000
_cell.length_b   1.000
_cell.length_c   1.000
_cell.angle_alpha   90.00
_cell.angle_beta   90.00
_cell.angle_gamma   90.00
#
_symmetry.space_group_name_H-M   'P 1'
#
loop_
_entity.id
_entity.type
_entity.pdbx_description
1 polymer ?
#
loop_
_entity_poly.entity_id
_entity_poly.type
_entity_poly.pdbx_seq_one_letter_code
_entity_poly.pdbx_strand_id
1 'polypeptide(L)'
;MSRRSRTLFAVHAHPDDESSATGGLLRLLAQQGHTTVLVTCTNGELGEVRDPALGLNPLERPEDRPRLADVRRHELMQAASILGITHLHMLGYHDSGMQGSDTNAAPHAFVNVDPEDAIRRLAGLIREHRPDVAVTYDEKGGYGHPDHIMAHDITMAALDAAADASRFPDAGRPWEVPKVYYTAWAQSDMLRVFKILHFLGRATPLRDPDFDITKMGCPDELITTRIDIRPVLHAKWRALYAHRSQMGRNRCFRWLQQLGSRWFYAYESLRCVRSPKPIRVPESDVFSGL
;
A
#
# COMPACT_ATOMS: atom_id res chain seq x y z
N MET A 1 28.57 -16.89 -0.60
CA MET A 1 28.21 -16.19 -1.84
C MET A 1 27.27 -15.05 -1.51
N SER A 2 27.65 -13.81 -1.81
CA SER A 2 26.76 -12.64 -1.61
C SER A 2 25.53 -12.82 -2.52
N ARG A 3 24.32 -12.87 -1.94
CA ARG A 3 23.09 -12.84 -2.73
C ARG A 3 23.08 -11.54 -3.54
N ARG A 4 22.85 -11.64 -4.83
CA ARG A 4 22.68 -10.47 -5.70
C ARG A 4 21.54 -9.59 -5.14
N SER A 5 21.81 -8.29 -4.95
CA SER A 5 20.76 -7.34 -4.58
C SER A 5 19.67 -7.33 -5.66
N ARG A 6 18.41 -7.33 -5.22
CA ARG A 6 17.20 -7.27 -6.07
C ARG A 6 16.45 -6.00 -5.75
N THR A 7 15.55 -5.60 -6.66
CA THR A 7 14.73 -4.40 -6.49
C THR A 7 13.25 -4.74 -6.43
N LEU A 8 12.57 -4.28 -5.37
CA LEU A 8 11.12 -4.29 -5.26
C LEU A 8 10.58 -2.87 -5.44
N PHE A 9 9.53 -2.73 -6.26
CA PHE A 9 8.83 -1.49 -6.58
C PHE A 9 7.39 -1.58 -6.07
N ALA A 10 7.06 -0.79 -5.05
CA ALA A 10 5.72 -0.76 -4.46
C ALA A 10 5.01 0.54 -4.83
N VAL A 11 3.77 0.44 -5.31
CA VAL A 11 2.92 1.59 -5.63
C VAL A 11 1.70 1.58 -4.72
N HIS A 12 1.53 2.67 -3.96
CA HIS A 12 0.44 2.88 -3.04
C HIS A 12 -0.28 4.20 -3.31
N ALA A 13 -1.55 4.28 -2.96
CA ALA A 13 -2.39 5.45 -3.21
C ALA A 13 -2.09 6.58 -2.24
N HIS A 14 -2.03 6.31 -0.93
CA HIS A 14 -1.94 7.32 0.11
C HIS A 14 -0.73 7.12 1.02
N PRO A 15 -0.25 8.19 1.68
CA PRO A 15 0.69 8.06 2.79
C PRO A 15 0.02 7.29 3.96
N ASP A 16 0.51 6.13 4.31
CA ASP A 16 0.16 5.12 5.33
C ASP A 16 -0.13 3.72 4.77
N ASP A 17 -0.56 3.62 3.51
CA ASP A 17 -0.82 2.34 2.84
C ASP A 17 0.43 1.45 2.80
N GLU A 18 1.60 2.03 2.57
CA GLU A 18 2.87 1.29 2.54
C GLU A 18 3.13 0.60 3.88
N SER A 19 2.83 1.29 4.98
CA SER A 19 3.04 0.77 6.34
C SER A 19 2.03 -0.29 6.71
N SER A 20 0.78 -0.14 6.26
CA SER A 20 -0.31 -1.09 6.53
C SER A 20 -0.22 -2.35 5.70
N ALA A 21 -0.04 -2.24 4.38
CA ALA A 21 -0.14 -3.34 3.43
C ALA A 21 1.20 -4.08 3.21
N THR A 22 2.32 -3.35 3.11
CA THR A 22 3.63 -3.89 2.68
C THR A 22 4.80 -3.55 3.60
N GLY A 23 4.55 -2.91 4.75
CA GLY A 23 5.61 -2.40 5.62
C GLY A 23 6.53 -3.47 6.18
N GLY A 24 6.02 -4.66 6.47
CA GLY A 24 6.82 -5.80 6.88
C GLY A 24 7.71 -6.31 5.76
N LEU A 25 7.15 -6.52 4.56
CA LEU A 25 7.88 -6.95 3.36
C LEU A 25 9.01 -5.95 3.03
N LEU A 26 8.68 -4.66 2.92
CA LEU A 26 9.65 -3.61 2.62
C LEU A 26 10.79 -3.60 3.65
N ARG A 27 10.46 -3.71 4.94
CA ARG A 27 11.47 -3.76 6.01
C ARG A 27 12.35 -5.00 5.95
N LEU A 28 11.78 -6.18 5.70
CA LEU A 28 12.54 -7.42 5.55
C LEU A 28 13.54 -7.33 4.40
N LEU A 29 13.09 -6.84 3.24
CA LEU A 29 13.93 -6.70 2.05
C LEU A 29 15.06 -5.69 2.27
N ALA A 30 14.77 -4.55 2.91
CA ALA A 30 15.79 -3.56 3.28
C ALA A 30 16.86 -4.17 4.22
N GLN A 31 16.46 -4.97 5.23
CA GLN A 31 17.41 -5.66 6.12
C GLN A 31 18.25 -6.71 5.40
N GLN A 32 17.74 -7.31 4.34
CA GLN A 32 18.45 -8.28 3.51
C GLN A 32 19.39 -7.63 2.48
N GLY A 33 19.44 -6.29 2.43
CA GLY A 33 20.27 -5.54 1.48
C GLY A 33 19.69 -5.43 0.08
N HIS A 34 18.38 -5.62 -0.07
CA HIS A 34 17.66 -5.39 -1.32
C HIS A 34 17.27 -3.92 -1.45
N THR A 35 17.12 -3.46 -2.69
CA THR A 35 16.62 -2.11 -3.00
C THR A 35 15.09 -2.10 -2.91
N THR A 36 14.55 -1.12 -2.18
CA THR A 36 13.10 -0.90 -2.06
C THR A 36 12.75 0.46 -2.61
N VAL A 37 11.86 0.50 -3.59
CA VAL A 37 11.33 1.72 -4.20
C VAL A 37 9.86 1.81 -3.81
N LEU A 38 9.49 2.93 -3.21
CA LEU A 38 8.11 3.24 -2.84
C LEU A 38 7.62 4.42 -3.65
N VAL A 39 6.49 4.25 -4.29
CA VAL A 39 5.75 5.33 -4.96
C VAL A 39 4.42 5.51 -4.25
N THR A 40 4.11 6.75 -3.85
CA THR A 40 2.83 7.16 -3.29
C THR A 40 2.15 8.11 -4.25
N CYS A 41 0.91 7.81 -4.65
CA CYS A 41 0.24 8.53 -5.74
C CYS A 41 -0.29 9.90 -5.29
N THR A 42 -1.01 9.95 -4.16
CA THR A 42 -1.69 11.17 -3.70
C THR A 42 -1.05 11.76 -2.46
N ASN A 43 -1.48 12.97 -2.11
CA ASN A 43 -1.05 13.63 -0.88
C ASN A 43 -1.87 13.19 0.36
N GLY A 44 -3.03 12.53 0.14
CA GLY A 44 -3.90 12.04 1.20
C GLY A 44 -4.57 13.14 2.03
N GLU A 45 -4.81 14.31 1.46
CA GLU A 45 -5.32 15.49 2.17
C GLU A 45 -6.80 15.42 2.56
N LEU A 46 -7.51 14.37 2.13
CA LEU A 46 -8.90 14.10 2.51
C LEU A 46 -9.02 13.04 3.60
N GLY A 47 -7.92 12.57 4.17
CA GLY A 47 -7.94 11.61 5.27
C GLY A 47 -8.59 12.17 6.54
N GLU A 48 -9.35 11.33 7.27
CA GLU A 48 -9.89 11.67 8.58
C GLU A 48 -8.75 11.90 9.60
N VAL A 49 -8.74 13.05 10.25
CA VAL A 49 -7.71 13.39 11.24
C VAL A 49 -8.07 12.80 12.61
N ARG A 50 -7.28 11.81 13.06
CA ARG A 50 -7.48 11.11 14.35
C ARG A 50 -6.61 11.63 15.49
N ASP A 51 -5.71 12.60 15.25
CA ASP A 51 -4.96 13.31 16.30
C ASP A 51 -5.56 14.70 16.52
N PRO A 52 -6.40 14.92 17.56
CA PRO A 52 -7.04 16.20 17.82
C PRO A 52 -6.05 17.35 18.07
N ALA A 53 -4.80 17.01 18.47
CA ALA A 53 -3.78 18.03 18.71
C ALA A 53 -3.30 18.74 17.44
N LEU A 54 -3.62 18.20 16.25
CA LEU A 54 -3.35 18.89 14.99
C LEU A 54 -4.31 20.06 14.73
N GLY A 55 -5.51 20.03 15.30
CA GLY A 55 -6.53 21.06 15.12
C GLY A 55 -7.04 21.17 13.68
N LEU A 56 -6.89 20.12 12.87
CA LEU A 56 -7.29 20.07 11.46
C LEU A 56 -8.59 19.28 11.28
N ASN A 57 -9.43 19.74 10.35
CA ASN A 57 -10.64 19.03 9.92
C ASN A 57 -10.83 19.24 8.41
N PRO A 58 -10.08 18.55 7.53
CA PRO A 58 -10.06 18.78 6.09
C PRO A 58 -11.37 18.40 5.41
N LEU A 59 -12.23 17.59 6.05
CA LEU A 59 -13.52 17.18 5.52
C LEU A 59 -14.54 18.32 5.63
N GLU A 60 -14.53 19.05 6.75
CA GLU A 60 -15.44 20.19 6.99
C GLU A 60 -14.79 21.55 6.64
N ARG A 61 -13.47 21.63 6.67
CA ARG A 61 -12.70 22.86 6.42
C ARG A 61 -11.70 22.61 5.28
N PRO A 62 -12.06 22.87 4.02
CA PRO A 62 -11.19 22.67 2.87
C PRO A 62 -9.85 23.40 2.94
N GLU A 63 -9.76 24.52 3.65
CA GLU A 63 -8.53 25.27 3.91
C GLU A 63 -7.49 24.51 4.75
N ASP A 64 -7.91 23.47 5.47
CA ASP A 64 -6.98 22.58 6.20
C ASP A 64 -6.30 21.53 5.32
N ARG A 65 -6.80 21.27 4.10
CA ARG A 65 -6.29 20.22 3.20
C ARG A 65 -4.81 20.38 2.84
N PRO A 66 -4.32 21.55 2.41
CA PRO A 66 -2.89 21.71 2.11
C PRO A 66 -2.00 21.43 3.33
N ARG A 67 -2.48 21.85 4.52
CA ARG A 67 -1.76 21.62 5.77
C ARG A 67 -1.73 20.15 6.16
N LEU A 68 -2.84 19.41 5.94
CA LEU A 68 -2.84 17.97 6.16
C LEU A 68 -1.92 17.24 5.16
N ALA A 69 -1.91 17.64 3.88
CA ALA A 69 -0.98 17.10 2.88
C ALA A 69 0.48 17.22 3.33
N ASP A 70 0.88 18.39 3.85
CA ASP A 70 2.23 18.61 4.37
C ASP A 70 2.52 17.74 5.61
N VAL A 71 1.57 17.60 6.53
CA VAL A 71 1.70 16.71 7.69
C VAL A 71 1.91 15.27 7.24
N ARG A 72 1.05 14.76 6.35
CA ARG A 72 1.11 13.37 5.86
C ARG A 72 2.39 13.09 5.06
N ARG A 73 2.87 14.05 4.31
CA ARG A 73 4.17 13.95 3.63
C ARG A 73 5.31 13.74 4.62
N HIS A 74 5.36 14.50 5.71
CA HIS A 74 6.39 14.34 6.75
C HIS A 74 6.25 13.00 7.48
N GLU A 75 5.03 12.57 7.76
CA GLU A 75 4.76 11.26 8.37
C GLU A 75 5.22 10.11 7.46
N LEU A 76 4.97 10.19 6.15
CA LEU A 76 5.45 9.24 5.15
C LEU A 76 6.99 9.18 5.10
N MET A 77 7.66 10.33 5.12
CA MET A 77 9.14 10.36 5.15
C MET A 77 9.69 9.69 6.42
N GLN A 78 9.06 9.89 7.56
CA GLN A 78 9.42 9.21 8.82
C GLN A 78 9.17 7.71 8.73
N ALA A 79 8.02 7.28 8.22
CA ALA A 79 7.68 5.88 8.01
C ALA A 79 8.67 5.20 7.06
N ALA A 80 8.98 5.82 5.92
CA ALA A 80 9.96 5.34 4.95
C ALA A 80 11.35 5.15 5.56
N SER A 81 11.80 6.09 6.39
CA SER A 81 13.07 5.96 7.15
C SER A 81 13.05 4.78 8.11
N ILE A 82 11.96 4.56 8.84
CA ILE A 82 11.81 3.42 9.77
C ILE A 82 11.82 2.09 9.01
N LEU A 83 11.16 2.04 7.86
CA LEU A 83 11.11 0.84 7.01
C LEU A 83 12.42 0.58 6.28
N GLY A 84 13.28 1.61 6.13
CA GLY A 84 14.53 1.52 5.38
C GLY A 84 14.32 1.56 3.87
N ILE A 85 13.32 2.33 3.42
CA ILE A 85 13.03 2.53 1.99
C ILE A 85 14.24 3.20 1.33
N THR A 86 14.70 2.64 0.22
CA THR A 86 15.87 3.14 -0.51
C THR A 86 15.51 4.38 -1.35
N HIS A 87 14.38 4.32 -2.05
CA HIS A 87 13.89 5.42 -2.88
C HIS A 87 12.41 5.66 -2.60
N LEU A 88 12.06 6.91 -2.28
CA LEU A 88 10.70 7.36 -2.06
C LEU A 88 10.32 8.38 -3.13
N HIS A 89 9.25 8.10 -3.86
CA HIS A 89 8.67 9.00 -4.84
C HIS A 89 7.24 9.35 -4.46
N MET A 90 6.87 10.62 -4.55
CA MET A 90 5.51 11.09 -4.42
C MET A 90 5.06 11.67 -5.76
N LEU A 91 3.96 11.16 -6.32
CA LEU A 91 3.41 11.69 -7.55
C LEU A 91 2.67 13.02 -7.31
N GLY A 92 2.16 13.24 -6.10
CA GLY A 92 1.60 14.51 -5.66
C GLY A 92 0.21 14.80 -6.22
N TYR A 93 -0.53 13.79 -6.66
CA TYR A 93 -1.92 13.97 -7.05
C TYR A 93 -2.80 14.30 -5.84
N HIS A 94 -3.97 14.89 -6.10
CA HIS A 94 -4.95 15.17 -5.08
C HIS A 94 -5.75 13.92 -4.73
N ASP A 95 -5.94 13.69 -3.43
CA ASP A 95 -6.81 12.64 -2.90
C ASP A 95 -8.23 12.84 -3.44
N SER A 96 -8.88 11.75 -3.86
CA SER A 96 -10.25 11.79 -4.40
C SER A 96 -11.31 11.65 -3.31
N GLY A 97 -10.92 11.20 -2.12
CA GLY A 97 -11.83 10.82 -1.05
C GLY A 97 -12.48 9.46 -1.27
N MET A 98 -13.25 9.02 -0.27
CA MET A 98 -13.98 7.75 -0.33
C MET A 98 -15.03 7.77 -1.44
N GLN A 99 -15.36 6.59 -1.96
CA GLN A 99 -16.40 6.44 -2.98
C GLN A 99 -17.71 7.08 -2.54
N GLY A 100 -18.29 7.87 -3.43
CA GLY A 100 -19.52 8.63 -3.18
C GLY A 100 -19.33 9.96 -2.46
N SER A 101 -18.08 10.36 -2.18
CA SER A 101 -17.78 11.72 -1.71
C SER A 101 -17.96 12.75 -2.84
N ASP A 102 -18.44 13.96 -2.50
CA ASP A 102 -18.56 15.08 -3.46
C ASP A 102 -17.19 15.44 -4.08
N THR A 103 -16.10 15.14 -3.36
CA THR A 103 -14.73 15.37 -3.85
C THR A 103 -14.34 14.47 -5.02
N ASN A 104 -15.03 13.34 -5.24
CA ASN A 104 -14.79 12.48 -6.40
C ASN A 104 -15.10 13.19 -7.74
N ALA A 105 -15.99 14.21 -7.74
CA ALA A 105 -16.31 14.99 -8.93
C ALA A 105 -15.33 16.12 -9.22
N ALA A 106 -14.35 16.38 -8.33
CA ALA A 106 -13.40 17.46 -8.53
C ALA A 106 -12.45 17.18 -9.71
N PRO A 107 -12.26 18.12 -10.66
CA PRO A 107 -11.42 17.87 -11.84
C PRO A 107 -9.96 17.52 -11.53
N HIS A 108 -9.46 17.95 -10.37
CA HIS A 108 -8.09 17.69 -9.90
C HIS A 108 -7.97 16.44 -9.03
N ALA A 109 -9.09 15.78 -8.69
CA ALA A 109 -9.06 14.50 -7.97
C ALA A 109 -8.30 13.44 -8.77
N PHE A 110 -7.54 12.59 -8.11
CA PHE A 110 -6.68 11.60 -8.76
C PHE A 110 -7.44 10.69 -9.74
N VAL A 111 -8.68 10.34 -9.44
CA VAL A 111 -9.52 9.53 -10.33
C VAL A 111 -9.93 10.25 -11.64
N ASN A 112 -9.78 11.57 -11.71
CA ASN A 112 -10.17 12.39 -12.87
C ASN A 112 -8.98 12.97 -13.64
N VAL A 113 -7.73 12.73 -13.19
CA VAL A 113 -6.55 13.16 -13.94
C VAL A 113 -6.39 12.35 -15.23
N ASP A 114 -5.67 12.92 -16.21
CA ASP A 114 -5.27 12.16 -17.40
C ASP A 114 -4.41 10.95 -16.98
N PRO A 115 -4.88 9.71 -17.15
CA PRO A 115 -4.11 8.52 -16.77
C PRO A 115 -2.78 8.40 -17.54
N GLU A 116 -2.68 8.95 -18.76
CA GLU A 116 -1.45 8.89 -19.55
C GLU A 116 -0.27 9.62 -18.89
N ASP A 117 -0.52 10.76 -18.21
CA ASP A 117 0.53 11.43 -17.44
C ASP A 117 1.04 10.56 -16.29
N ALA A 118 0.13 9.97 -15.52
CA ALA A 118 0.48 9.09 -14.40
C ALA A 118 1.20 7.81 -14.89
N ILE A 119 0.72 7.19 -15.96
CA ILE A 119 1.34 6.03 -16.62
C ILE A 119 2.76 6.36 -17.08
N ARG A 120 2.95 7.50 -17.76
CA ARG A 120 4.26 7.95 -18.23
C ARG A 120 5.24 8.13 -17.08
N ARG A 121 4.82 8.80 -16.00
CA ARG A 121 5.65 9.03 -14.81
C ARG A 121 6.05 7.71 -14.14
N LEU A 122 5.12 6.79 -13.96
CA LEU A 122 5.41 5.46 -13.39
C LEU A 122 6.29 4.62 -14.31
N ALA A 123 6.04 4.61 -15.64
CA ALA A 123 6.87 3.89 -16.61
C ALA A 123 8.31 4.42 -16.61
N GLY A 124 8.51 5.71 -16.46
CA GLY A 124 9.82 6.33 -16.30
C GLY A 124 10.54 5.82 -15.04
N LEU A 125 9.87 5.80 -13.90
CA LEU A 125 10.43 5.28 -12.64
C LEU A 125 10.73 3.77 -12.73
N ILE A 126 9.87 2.98 -13.38
CA ILE A 126 10.11 1.55 -13.61
C ILE A 126 11.38 1.35 -14.46
N ARG A 127 11.54 2.12 -15.52
CA ARG A 127 12.73 2.05 -16.40
C ARG A 127 14.01 2.52 -15.70
N GLU A 128 13.91 3.51 -14.81
CA GLU A 128 15.01 4.00 -13.99
C GLU A 128 15.48 2.95 -12.99
N HIS A 129 14.55 2.43 -12.19
CA HIS A 129 14.87 1.53 -11.08
C HIS A 129 14.99 0.06 -11.47
N ARG A 130 14.48 -0.33 -12.64
CA ARG A 130 14.54 -1.69 -13.20
C ARG A 130 14.17 -2.78 -12.19
N PRO A 131 12.98 -2.73 -11.60
CA PRO A 131 12.61 -3.65 -10.54
C PRO A 131 12.49 -5.09 -11.02
N ASP A 132 12.88 -6.03 -10.14
CA ASP A 132 12.66 -7.46 -10.31
C ASP A 132 11.21 -7.83 -9.94
N VAL A 133 10.60 -7.09 -9.03
CA VAL A 133 9.25 -7.32 -8.53
C VAL A 133 8.50 -6.00 -8.40
N ALA A 134 7.24 -5.97 -8.83
CA ALA A 134 6.30 -4.89 -8.54
C ALA A 134 5.17 -5.36 -7.63
N VAL A 135 4.69 -4.46 -6.76
CA VAL A 135 3.55 -4.67 -5.87
C VAL A 135 2.61 -3.48 -5.95
N THR A 136 1.30 -3.73 -6.11
CA THR A 136 0.24 -2.73 -6.05
C THR A 136 -1.04 -3.37 -5.49
N TYR A 137 -2.19 -2.69 -5.59
CA TYR A 137 -3.49 -3.24 -5.18
C TYR A 137 -4.03 -4.22 -6.22
N ASP A 138 -5.09 -4.94 -5.83
CA ASP A 138 -5.91 -5.69 -6.78
C ASP A 138 -6.85 -4.76 -7.57
N GLU A 139 -7.55 -5.31 -8.53
CA GLU A 139 -8.50 -4.63 -9.42
C GLU A 139 -9.70 -3.97 -8.69
N LYS A 140 -9.93 -4.33 -7.43
CA LYS A 140 -10.96 -3.74 -6.57
C LYS A 140 -10.40 -2.69 -5.61
N GLY A 141 -9.08 -2.44 -5.65
CA GLY A 141 -8.41 -1.55 -4.71
C GLY A 141 -8.47 -2.03 -3.25
N GLY A 142 -8.55 -3.34 -3.03
CA GLY A 142 -8.64 -3.99 -1.73
C GLY A 142 -10.01 -3.85 -1.05
N TYR A 143 -10.51 -2.63 -0.86
CA TYR A 143 -11.81 -2.35 -0.21
C TYR A 143 -12.67 -1.33 -0.98
N GLY A 144 -12.31 -1.03 -2.21
CA GLY A 144 -13.12 -0.19 -3.11
C GLY A 144 -12.82 1.31 -3.02
N HIS A 145 -11.67 1.72 -2.48
CA HIS A 145 -11.27 3.13 -2.54
C HIS A 145 -10.97 3.54 -3.98
N PRO A 146 -11.54 4.64 -4.51
CA PRO A 146 -11.32 5.04 -5.90
C PRO A 146 -9.85 5.21 -6.26
N ASP A 147 -9.05 5.83 -5.38
CA ASP A 147 -7.63 6.05 -5.61
C ASP A 147 -6.81 4.75 -5.59
N HIS A 148 -7.24 3.71 -4.85
CA HIS A 148 -6.58 2.40 -4.88
C HIS A 148 -6.84 1.71 -6.22
N ILE A 149 -8.06 1.81 -6.76
CA ILE A 149 -8.42 1.28 -8.09
C ILE A 149 -7.60 2.01 -9.15
N MET A 150 -7.57 3.34 -9.11
CA MET A 150 -6.77 4.15 -10.04
C MET A 150 -5.27 3.82 -9.94
N ALA A 151 -4.73 3.65 -8.72
CA ALA A 151 -3.34 3.26 -8.51
C ALA A 151 -3.03 1.87 -9.10
N HIS A 152 -3.97 0.92 -8.99
CA HIS A 152 -3.89 -0.38 -9.67
C HIS A 152 -3.83 -0.19 -11.19
N ASP A 153 -4.81 0.52 -11.77
CA ASP A 153 -4.98 0.66 -13.22
C ASP A 153 -3.75 1.31 -13.86
N ILE A 154 -3.29 2.45 -13.32
CA ILE A 154 -2.11 3.13 -13.85
C ILE A 154 -0.82 2.32 -13.65
N THR A 155 -0.72 1.54 -12.56
CA THR A 155 0.47 0.71 -12.33
C THR A 155 0.53 -0.42 -13.34
N MET A 156 -0.56 -1.13 -13.59
CA MET A 156 -0.60 -2.21 -14.56
C MET A 156 -0.31 -1.70 -15.98
N ALA A 157 -0.92 -0.57 -16.36
CA ALA A 157 -0.64 0.07 -17.65
C ALA A 157 0.81 0.58 -17.75
N ALA A 158 1.38 1.10 -16.66
CA ALA A 158 2.78 1.55 -16.63
C ALA A 158 3.78 0.39 -16.73
N LEU A 159 3.48 -0.78 -16.16
CA LEU A 159 4.31 -1.98 -16.29
C LEU A 159 4.38 -2.42 -17.76
N ASP A 160 3.25 -2.40 -18.47
CA ASP A 160 3.21 -2.78 -19.89
C ASP A 160 3.85 -1.69 -20.76
N ALA A 161 3.60 -0.40 -20.49
CA ALA A 161 4.25 0.71 -21.19
C ALA A 161 5.77 0.75 -20.93
N ALA A 162 6.24 0.38 -19.74
CA ALA A 162 7.68 0.34 -19.44
C ALA A 162 8.41 -0.73 -20.26
N ALA A 163 7.75 -1.85 -20.59
CA ALA A 163 8.31 -2.93 -21.41
C ALA A 163 8.31 -2.57 -22.92
N ASP A 164 7.41 -1.70 -23.38
CA ASP A 164 7.24 -1.36 -24.78
C ASP A 164 8.18 -0.21 -25.18
N ALA A 165 9.12 -0.48 -26.10
CA ALA A 165 10.06 0.52 -26.61
C ALA A 165 9.38 1.69 -27.36
N SER A 166 8.19 1.48 -27.92
CA SER A 166 7.43 2.49 -28.66
C SER A 166 6.70 3.47 -27.76
N ARG A 167 6.38 3.05 -26.51
CA ARG A 167 5.71 3.90 -25.53
C ARG A 167 6.75 4.73 -24.78
N PHE A 168 6.55 6.03 -24.74
CA PHE A 168 7.40 6.97 -24.00
C PHE A 168 8.90 6.79 -24.26
N PRO A 169 9.41 6.90 -25.51
CA PRO A 169 10.79 6.59 -25.85
C PRO A 169 11.82 7.47 -25.13
N ASP A 170 11.41 8.64 -24.68
CA ASP A 170 12.19 9.61 -23.90
C ASP A 170 12.22 9.31 -22.39
N ALA A 171 11.40 8.38 -21.89
CA ALA A 171 11.34 8.00 -20.48
C ALA A 171 12.36 6.92 -20.08
N GLY A 172 13.39 6.67 -20.88
CA GLY A 172 14.48 5.72 -20.61
C GLY A 172 14.38 4.41 -21.38
N ARG A 173 15.34 3.50 -21.14
CA ARG A 173 15.39 2.21 -21.85
C ARG A 173 14.29 1.27 -21.35
N PRO A 174 13.60 0.54 -22.24
CA PRO A 174 12.55 -0.39 -21.87
C PRO A 174 12.99 -1.38 -20.80
N TRP A 175 12.05 -1.71 -19.92
CA TRP A 175 12.25 -2.67 -18.85
C TRP A 175 10.97 -3.45 -18.59
N GLU A 176 11.03 -4.77 -18.74
CA GLU A 176 9.97 -5.69 -18.37
C GLU A 176 10.14 -6.13 -16.92
N VAL A 177 9.12 -5.90 -16.10
CA VAL A 177 9.11 -6.38 -14.72
C VAL A 177 8.66 -7.84 -14.69
N PRO A 178 9.54 -8.77 -14.32
CA PRO A 178 9.23 -10.20 -14.51
C PRO A 178 8.18 -10.71 -13.53
N LYS A 179 8.00 -10.09 -12.36
CA LYS A 179 7.10 -10.60 -11.35
C LYS A 179 6.24 -9.49 -10.74
N VAL A 180 4.92 -9.72 -10.66
CA VAL A 180 3.94 -8.73 -10.18
C VAL A 180 3.03 -9.37 -9.15
N TYR A 181 2.78 -8.64 -8.08
CA TYR A 181 1.89 -9.02 -6.99
C TYR A 181 0.84 -7.96 -6.72
N TYR A 182 -0.31 -8.42 -6.28
CA TYR A 182 -1.31 -7.58 -5.62
C TYR A 182 -1.23 -7.78 -4.12
N THR A 183 -1.39 -6.71 -3.37
CA THR A 183 -1.60 -6.79 -1.92
C THR A 183 -2.90 -7.54 -1.64
N ALA A 184 -2.90 -8.41 -0.65
CA ALA A 184 -4.05 -9.25 -0.34
C ALA A 184 -4.31 -9.27 1.18
N TRP A 185 -5.53 -8.96 1.57
CA TRP A 185 -5.99 -9.12 2.94
C TRP A 185 -6.89 -10.35 2.99
N ALA A 186 -6.37 -11.46 3.55
CA ALA A 186 -7.09 -12.72 3.62
C ALA A 186 -8.42 -12.57 4.33
N GLN A 187 -9.50 -12.98 3.69
CA GLN A 187 -10.86 -12.94 4.28
C GLN A 187 -10.91 -13.67 5.63
N SER A 188 -10.24 -14.83 5.72
CA SER A 188 -10.16 -15.60 6.97
C SER A 188 -9.44 -14.85 8.10
N ASP A 189 -8.35 -14.13 7.79
CA ASP A 189 -7.59 -13.35 8.78
C ASP A 189 -8.40 -12.13 9.23
N MET A 190 -9.07 -11.41 8.30
CA MET A 190 -9.97 -10.31 8.62
C MET A 190 -11.13 -10.76 9.52
N LEU A 191 -11.80 -11.86 9.15
CA LEU A 191 -12.91 -12.41 9.91
C LEU A 191 -12.46 -12.84 11.33
N ARG A 192 -11.27 -13.41 11.46
CA ARG A 192 -10.69 -13.76 12.76
C ARG A 192 -10.50 -12.51 13.63
N VAL A 193 -9.93 -11.44 13.09
CA VAL A 193 -9.77 -10.16 13.79
C VAL A 193 -11.11 -9.57 14.20
N PHE A 194 -12.09 -9.54 13.30
CA PHE A 194 -13.43 -9.02 13.60
C PHE A 194 -14.12 -9.83 14.71
N LYS A 195 -14.04 -11.17 14.69
CA LYS A 195 -14.60 -12.02 15.75
C LYS A 195 -13.99 -11.72 17.12
N ILE A 196 -12.68 -11.52 17.18
CA ILE A 196 -11.99 -11.19 18.44
C ILE A 196 -12.38 -9.81 18.94
N LEU A 197 -12.38 -8.80 18.08
CA LEU A 197 -12.80 -7.45 18.45
C LEU A 197 -14.25 -7.43 18.90
N HIS A 198 -15.11 -8.18 18.23
CA HIS A 198 -16.52 -8.33 18.61
C HIS A 198 -16.67 -8.97 20.00
N PHE A 199 -15.93 -10.05 20.26
CA PHE A 199 -15.90 -10.70 21.59
C PHE A 199 -15.42 -9.75 22.69
N LEU A 200 -14.48 -8.85 22.37
CA LEU A 200 -14.00 -7.79 23.28
C LEU A 200 -14.97 -6.58 23.38
N GLY A 201 -16.19 -6.71 22.87
CA GLY A 201 -17.22 -5.66 22.91
C GLY A 201 -16.98 -4.45 22.00
N ARG A 202 -16.01 -4.55 21.08
CA ARG A 202 -15.70 -3.48 20.13
C ARG A 202 -16.72 -3.45 18.98
N ALA A 203 -16.92 -2.26 18.40
CA ALA A 203 -17.68 -2.14 17.17
C ALA A 203 -16.93 -2.85 16.04
N THR A 204 -17.63 -3.71 15.32
CA THR A 204 -17.11 -4.46 14.17
C THR A 204 -18.21 -4.58 13.13
N PRO A 205 -17.88 -4.79 11.84
CA PRO A 205 -18.86 -5.05 10.79
C PRO A 205 -19.79 -6.24 11.11
N LEU A 206 -19.37 -7.19 11.97
CA LEU A 206 -20.19 -8.34 12.40
C LEU A 206 -21.48 -7.96 13.14
N ARG A 207 -21.67 -6.69 13.51
CA ARG A 207 -22.92 -6.20 14.10
C ARG A 207 -23.98 -5.87 13.06
N ASP A 208 -23.56 -5.71 11.82
CA ASP A 208 -24.46 -5.49 10.68
C ASP A 208 -25.00 -6.85 10.20
N PRO A 209 -26.35 -7.07 10.22
CA PRO A 209 -26.95 -8.30 9.72
C PRO A 209 -26.65 -8.56 8.23
N ASP A 210 -26.41 -7.51 7.45
CA ASP A 210 -26.12 -7.57 6.02
C ASP A 210 -24.63 -7.65 5.72
N PHE A 211 -23.79 -7.82 6.76
CA PHE A 211 -22.35 -7.93 6.59
C PHE A 211 -21.96 -9.18 5.80
N ASP A 212 -21.30 -8.97 4.69
CA ASP A 212 -20.79 -10.01 3.83
C ASP A 212 -19.28 -9.87 3.63
N ILE A 213 -18.50 -10.78 4.21
CA ILE A 213 -17.03 -10.78 4.09
C ILE A 213 -16.56 -10.96 2.65
N THR A 214 -17.37 -11.55 1.76
CA THR A 214 -16.99 -11.76 0.35
C THR A 214 -16.87 -10.45 -0.43
N LYS A 215 -17.44 -9.37 0.10
CA LYS A 215 -17.34 -8.02 -0.45
C LYS A 215 -16.05 -7.29 -0.02
N MET A 216 -15.28 -7.88 0.89
CA MET A 216 -14.05 -7.29 1.44
C MET A 216 -12.89 -8.25 1.32
N GLY A 217 -11.69 -7.69 1.16
CA GLY A 217 -10.46 -8.48 1.14
C GLY A 217 -10.36 -9.45 -0.05
N CYS A 218 -9.42 -10.37 0.06
CA CYS A 218 -9.09 -11.36 -0.96
C CYS A 218 -9.53 -12.75 -0.50
N PRO A 219 -10.23 -13.54 -1.32
CA PRO A 219 -10.48 -14.95 -1.06
C PRO A 219 -9.19 -15.71 -0.78
N ASP A 220 -9.19 -16.56 0.25
CA ASP A 220 -7.97 -17.24 0.73
C ASP A 220 -7.32 -18.12 -0.35
N GLU A 221 -8.11 -18.71 -1.24
CA GLU A 221 -7.66 -19.52 -2.37
C GLU A 221 -6.88 -18.75 -3.45
N LEU A 222 -7.05 -17.41 -3.51
CA LEU A 222 -6.31 -16.56 -4.43
C LEU A 222 -4.97 -16.08 -3.83
N ILE A 223 -4.74 -16.29 -2.55
CA ILE A 223 -3.48 -15.90 -1.90
C ILE A 223 -2.40 -16.91 -2.25
N THR A 224 -1.40 -16.44 -2.98
CA THR A 224 -0.30 -17.28 -3.45
C THR A 224 0.93 -17.19 -2.57
N THR A 225 1.06 -16.09 -1.81
CA THR A 225 2.30 -15.74 -1.11
C THR A 225 1.97 -15.22 0.27
N ARG A 226 2.68 -15.73 1.28
CA ARG A 226 2.58 -15.30 2.68
C ARG A 226 3.97 -15.03 3.22
N ILE A 227 4.28 -13.76 3.47
CA ILE A 227 5.57 -13.32 3.98
C ILE A 227 5.52 -13.25 5.50
N ASP A 228 6.36 -14.01 6.18
CA ASP A 228 6.49 -13.96 7.64
C ASP A 228 7.19 -12.66 8.07
N ILE A 229 6.42 -11.74 8.62
CA ILE A 229 6.91 -10.43 9.06
C ILE A 229 7.17 -10.33 10.56
N ARG A 230 7.06 -11.45 11.30
CA ARG A 230 7.33 -11.46 12.77
C ARG A 230 8.69 -10.87 13.14
N PRO A 231 9.78 -11.10 12.38
CA PRO A 231 11.08 -10.52 12.71
C PRO A 231 11.11 -8.98 12.66
N VAL A 232 10.24 -8.37 11.87
CA VAL A 232 10.22 -6.92 11.62
C VAL A 232 8.93 -6.24 12.08
N LEU A 233 8.06 -6.96 12.73
CA LEU A 233 6.73 -6.49 13.14
C LEU A 233 6.80 -5.20 13.98
N HIS A 234 7.80 -5.07 14.83
CA HIS A 234 8.02 -3.85 15.61
C HIS A 234 8.30 -2.62 14.71
N ALA A 235 9.11 -2.80 13.67
CA ALA A 235 9.39 -1.72 12.71
C ALA A 235 8.14 -1.35 11.90
N LYS A 236 7.39 -2.35 11.41
CA LYS A 236 6.10 -2.12 10.75
C LYS A 236 5.15 -1.28 11.62
N TRP A 237 4.96 -1.65 12.89
CA TRP A 237 4.11 -0.87 13.78
C TRP A 237 4.63 0.53 14.04
N ARG A 238 5.95 0.70 14.20
CA ARG A 238 6.55 2.04 14.35
C ARG A 238 6.30 2.91 13.13
N ALA A 239 6.43 2.36 11.91
CA ALA A 239 6.15 3.07 10.68
C ALA A 239 4.67 3.47 10.59
N LEU A 240 3.76 2.53 10.84
CA LEU A 240 2.32 2.80 10.84
C LEU A 240 1.96 3.91 11.86
N TYR A 241 2.55 3.89 13.04
CA TYR A 241 2.31 4.94 14.06
C TYR A 241 3.07 6.25 13.81
N ALA A 242 3.98 6.31 12.84
CA ALA A 242 4.52 7.58 12.37
C ALA A 242 3.44 8.40 11.66
N HIS A 243 2.45 7.76 11.03
CA HIS A 243 1.26 8.38 10.46
C HIS A 243 0.25 8.79 11.56
N ARG A 244 0.68 9.72 12.41
CA ARG A 244 -0.07 10.13 13.61
C ARG A 244 -1.41 10.78 13.28
N SER A 245 -1.47 11.53 12.18
CA SER A 245 -2.72 12.14 11.72
C SER A 245 -3.80 11.08 11.51
N GLN A 246 -3.44 9.89 11.02
CA GLN A 246 -4.35 8.79 10.66
C GLN A 246 -4.54 7.78 11.81
N MET A 247 -3.50 7.52 12.60
CA MET A 247 -3.53 6.50 13.65
C MET A 247 -3.91 7.04 15.03
N GLY A 248 -3.90 8.36 15.22
CA GLY A 248 -4.17 8.99 16.52
C GLY A 248 -3.11 8.68 17.58
N ARG A 249 -3.41 9.08 18.84
CA ARG A 249 -2.45 9.05 19.97
C ARG A 249 -2.77 8.01 21.05
N ASN A 250 -3.75 7.13 20.88
CA ASN A 250 -4.18 6.19 21.94
C ASN A 250 -3.11 5.15 22.27
N ARG A 251 -2.30 5.40 23.30
CA ARG A 251 -1.17 4.56 23.73
C ARG A 251 -1.62 3.17 24.21
N CYS A 252 -2.76 3.07 24.90
CA CYS A 252 -3.27 1.80 25.40
C CYS A 252 -3.68 0.87 24.26
N PHE A 253 -4.39 1.39 23.26
CA PHE A 253 -4.78 0.63 22.08
C PHE A 253 -3.55 0.17 21.27
N ARG A 254 -2.54 1.03 21.13
CA ARG A 254 -1.25 0.69 20.50
C ARG A 254 -0.55 -0.48 21.18
N TRP A 255 -0.52 -0.50 22.51
CA TRP A 255 0.09 -1.58 23.27
C TRP A 255 -0.66 -2.90 23.10
N LEU A 256 -2.00 -2.89 23.16
CA LEU A 256 -2.84 -4.07 22.93
C LEU A 256 -2.68 -4.63 21.50
N GLN A 257 -2.62 -3.76 20.49
CA GLN A 257 -2.35 -4.18 19.11
C GLN A 257 -0.97 -4.86 19.00
N GLN A 258 0.06 -4.30 19.63
CA GLN A 258 1.40 -4.86 19.58
C GLN A 258 1.49 -6.24 20.26
N LEU A 259 0.80 -6.44 21.37
CA LEU A 259 0.74 -7.74 22.06
C LEU A 259 0.04 -8.81 21.21
N GLY A 260 -1.10 -8.48 20.62
CA GLY A 260 -1.86 -9.40 19.76
C GLY A 260 -1.25 -9.61 18.38
N SER A 261 -0.42 -8.69 17.93
CA SER A 261 0.03 -8.64 16.53
C SER A 261 0.86 -9.85 16.09
N ARG A 262 1.64 -10.45 17.00
CA ARG A 262 2.43 -11.67 16.70
C ARG A 262 1.56 -12.87 16.31
N TRP A 263 0.29 -12.84 16.67
CA TRP A 263 -0.68 -13.92 16.42
C TRP A 263 -1.60 -13.61 15.24
N PHE A 264 -1.92 -12.30 15.03
CA PHE A 264 -2.93 -11.89 14.05
C PHE A 264 -2.37 -11.18 12.82
N TYR A 265 -1.17 -10.59 12.95
CA TYR A 265 -0.50 -9.85 11.88
C TYR A 265 0.90 -10.42 11.60
N ALA A 266 1.05 -11.74 11.78
CA ALA A 266 2.33 -12.42 11.58
C ALA A 266 2.77 -12.48 10.12
N TYR A 267 1.83 -12.33 9.19
CA TYR A 267 2.06 -12.45 7.75
C TYR A 267 1.51 -11.26 6.98
N GLU A 268 2.22 -10.88 5.94
CA GLU A 268 1.68 -10.09 4.85
C GLU A 268 1.39 -11.03 3.68
N SER A 269 0.14 -10.98 3.18
CA SER A 269 -0.35 -11.84 2.12
C SER A 269 -0.37 -11.11 0.79
N LEU A 270 -0.02 -11.83 -0.28
CA LEU A 270 0.03 -11.31 -1.64
C LEU A 270 -0.58 -12.33 -2.61
N ARG A 271 -1.10 -11.82 -3.73
CA ARG A 271 -1.54 -12.61 -4.88
C ARG A 271 -0.56 -12.36 -6.03
N CYS A 272 0.19 -13.37 -6.46
CA CYS A 272 1.05 -13.28 -7.63
C CYS A 272 0.19 -13.33 -8.90
N VAL A 273 0.32 -12.32 -9.75
CA VAL A 273 -0.47 -12.20 -11.01
C VAL A 273 0.38 -12.26 -12.26
N ARG A 274 1.69 -12.09 -12.13
CA ARG A 274 2.67 -12.29 -13.20
C ARG A 274 3.91 -12.97 -12.61
N SER A 275 4.39 -14.04 -13.23
CA SER A 275 5.64 -14.71 -12.85
C SER A 275 6.25 -15.41 -14.07
N PRO A 276 7.59 -15.37 -14.26
CA PRO A 276 8.25 -16.04 -15.39
C PRO A 276 8.25 -17.56 -15.24
N LYS A 277 7.99 -18.08 -14.04
CA LYS A 277 7.92 -19.52 -13.75
C LYS A 277 6.73 -19.82 -12.84
N PRO A 278 6.20 -21.06 -12.87
CA PRO A 278 5.21 -21.50 -11.90
C PRO A 278 5.72 -21.29 -10.47
N ILE A 279 4.86 -20.76 -9.61
CA ILE A 279 5.18 -20.53 -8.19
C ILE A 279 4.73 -21.71 -7.33
N ARG A 280 5.49 -22.03 -6.30
CA ARG A 280 5.08 -22.99 -5.28
C ARG A 280 4.21 -22.28 -4.22
N VAL A 281 2.96 -22.64 -4.13
CA VAL A 281 1.99 -22.04 -3.19
C VAL A 281 1.98 -22.83 -1.86
N PRO A 282 2.05 -22.18 -0.70
CA PRO A 282 2.33 -20.76 -0.51
C PRO A 282 3.82 -20.45 -0.71
N GLU A 283 4.07 -19.35 -1.41
CA GLU A 283 5.41 -18.78 -1.55
C GLU A 283 5.76 -17.94 -0.31
N SER A 284 7.02 -17.93 0.10
CA SER A 284 7.51 -17.17 1.26
C SER A 284 8.61 -16.15 0.93
N ASP A 285 8.98 -16.04 -0.34
CA ASP A 285 9.98 -15.09 -0.85
C ASP A 285 9.52 -14.56 -2.20
N VAL A 286 9.27 -13.24 -2.30
CA VAL A 286 8.79 -12.61 -3.53
C VAL A 286 9.77 -12.71 -4.70
N PHE A 287 11.05 -12.97 -4.44
CA PHE A 287 12.08 -13.14 -5.46
C PHE A 287 12.28 -14.61 -5.88
N SER A 288 11.54 -15.53 -5.32
CA SER A 288 11.58 -16.94 -5.73
C SER A 288 11.34 -17.08 -7.23
N GLY A 289 12.13 -17.94 -7.90
CA GLY A 289 11.96 -18.22 -9.32
C GLY A 289 12.56 -17.19 -10.30
N LEU A 290 13.15 -16.08 -9.77
CA LEU A 290 13.85 -15.06 -10.55
C LEU A 290 15.35 -15.36 -10.72
#